data_ea48f83acd761c0eb414267c407da80a
#
_entry.id   ea48f83acd761c0eb414267c407da80a
#
_cell.length_a   1.000
_cell.length_b   1.000
_cell.length_c   1.000
_cell.angle_alpha   90.00
_cell.angle_beta   90.00
_cell.angle_gamma   90.00
#
_symmetry.space_group_name_H-M   'P 1'
#
loop_
_entity.id
_entity.type
_entity.pdbx_description
1 polymer ?
#
loop_
_entity_poly.entity_id
_entity_poly.type
_entity_poly.pdbx_seq_one_letter_code
_entity_poly.pdbx_strand_id
1 'polypeptide(L)'
;MQKLCCTRIVCCTVILVAGIAAQEPHPGHSWDYGDTRGPSHWGDLEPDFVTCKTGHQQSPIDIRNPKKAALPALHFDYKPSPLHIIDNGHTIMINYGPGSSISVAGKQYTLKQFHFHRPSEEKINGKSFEMTLHLVHADSEGKLAVVAVLLQEGEDNSLVRELWKDTPKEKDKEELFEQVEIDVSQLVPSDHGYFTFSGSLTTPPCSEEVTWFVLKHPMTISAAEIQQFSKLYRNDARPTQPLYSRTVLESR
;
A
#
# COMPACT_ATOMS: atom_id res chain seq x y z
N MET A 1 45.77 13.18 55.75
CA MET A 1 45.25 12.04 54.97
C MET A 1 43.86 12.42 54.42
N GLN A 2 43.79 12.98 53.23
CA GLN A 2 42.56 13.37 52.54
C GLN A 2 42.16 12.26 51.61
N LYS A 3 40.95 11.70 51.78
CA LYS A 3 40.35 10.71 50.86
C LYS A 3 39.61 11.43 49.76
N LEU A 4 40.11 11.31 48.51
CA LEU A 4 39.38 11.72 47.30
C LEU A 4 38.23 10.74 47.06
N CYS A 5 37.03 11.29 47.06
CA CYS A 5 35.82 10.58 46.65
C CYS A 5 35.61 10.79 45.13
N CYS A 6 35.80 9.73 44.33
CA CYS A 6 35.63 9.77 42.90
C CYS A 6 34.16 9.42 42.55
N THR A 7 33.34 10.42 42.28
CA THR A 7 31.96 10.24 41.85
C THR A 7 31.96 9.92 40.35
N ARG A 8 31.61 8.68 39.97
CA ARG A 8 31.37 8.30 38.59
C ARG A 8 30.01 8.81 38.14
N ILE A 9 30.02 9.76 37.21
CA ILE A 9 28.83 10.19 36.49
C ILE A 9 28.55 9.14 35.42
N VAL A 10 27.46 8.36 35.59
CA VAL A 10 26.95 7.48 34.57
C VAL A 10 26.05 8.32 33.63
N CYS A 11 26.58 8.59 32.45
CA CYS A 11 25.83 9.26 31.39
C CYS A 11 24.89 8.23 30.76
N CYS A 12 23.60 8.21 31.16
CA CYS A 12 22.57 7.44 30.49
C CYS A 12 22.19 8.14 29.18
N THR A 13 22.75 7.65 28.08
CA THR A 13 22.29 8.03 26.74
C THR A 13 20.91 7.39 26.49
N VAL A 14 19.86 8.19 26.56
CA VAL A 14 18.52 7.76 26.14
C VAL A 14 18.53 7.75 24.61
N ILE A 15 18.58 6.56 24.04
CA ILE A 15 18.34 6.35 22.61
C ILE A 15 16.83 6.46 22.40
N LEU A 16 16.38 7.61 21.87
CA LEU A 16 15.04 7.73 21.33
C LEU A 16 14.96 6.84 20.07
N VAL A 17 14.43 5.65 20.22
CA VAL A 17 13.94 4.88 19.09
C VAL A 17 12.65 5.55 18.63
N ALA A 18 12.73 6.32 17.55
CA ALA A 18 11.53 6.78 16.86
C ALA A 18 10.84 5.53 16.27
N GLY A 19 9.89 4.99 17.05
CA GLY A 19 8.99 3.96 16.54
C GLY A 19 8.20 4.56 15.38
N ILE A 20 8.23 3.89 14.23
CA ILE A 20 7.28 4.13 13.15
C ILE A 20 5.91 3.84 13.76
N ALA A 21 5.15 4.88 14.10
CA ALA A 21 3.79 4.74 14.54
C ALA A 21 3.03 4.08 13.39
N ALA A 22 2.65 2.81 13.58
CA ALA A 22 1.50 2.29 12.88
C ALA A 22 0.38 3.32 13.12
N GLN A 23 -0.29 3.74 12.05
CA GLN A 23 -1.37 4.70 12.15
C GLN A 23 -2.39 4.19 13.19
N GLU A 24 -2.42 4.85 14.36
CA GLU A 24 -3.42 4.56 15.40
C GLU A 24 -4.80 4.79 14.80
N PRO A 25 -5.77 3.90 15.03
CA PRO A 25 -7.13 4.12 14.57
C PRO A 25 -7.69 5.34 15.29
N HIS A 26 -7.88 6.44 14.55
CA HIS A 26 -8.57 7.60 15.07
C HIS A 26 -10.05 7.27 15.31
N PRO A 27 -10.61 7.52 16.48
CA PRO A 27 -12.02 7.30 16.74
C PRO A 27 -12.87 8.25 15.89
N GLY A 28 -13.54 7.67 14.88
CA GLY A 28 -14.36 8.37 13.91
C GLY A 28 -13.54 8.81 12.69
N HIS A 29 -13.62 7.99 11.61
CA HIS A 29 -12.96 8.30 10.33
C HIS A 29 -13.31 9.70 9.87
N SER A 30 -12.31 10.59 9.81
CA SER A 30 -12.50 11.97 9.41
C SER A 30 -12.75 12.12 7.91
N TRP A 31 -12.53 11.07 7.12
CA TRP A 31 -12.68 11.03 5.66
C TRP A 31 -13.33 9.71 5.19
N ASP A 32 -13.84 9.71 3.98
CA ASP A 32 -14.42 8.55 3.30
C ASP A 32 -14.27 8.68 1.77
N TYR A 33 -14.99 7.86 0.99
CA TYR A 33 -15.05 7.94 -0.47
C TYR A 33 -16.39 8.49 -0.99
N GLY A 34 -17.21 9.08 -0.13
CA GLY A 34 -18.50 9.66 -0.48
C GLY A 34 -18.42 11.11 -0.97
N ASP A 35 -19.58 11.73 -1.12
CA ASP A 35 -19.69 13.05 -1.76
C ASP A 35 -19.20 14.20 -0.87
N THR A 36 -19.30 14.08 0.47
CA THR A 36 -19.04 15.19 1.39
C THR A 36 -17.67 15.14 2.06
N ARG A 37 -17.11 13.97 2.23
CA ARG A 37 -15.82 13.72 2.90
C ARG A 37 -14.89 12.89 2.03
N GLY A 38 -15.21 12.75 0.74
CA GLY A 38 -14.47 11.99 -0.24
C GLY A 38 -13.27 12.71 -0.84
N PRO A 39 -12.62 12.10 -1.84
CA PRO A 39 -11.33 12.54 -2.39
C PRO A 39 -11.25 14.00 -2.84
N SER A 40 -12.35 14.58 -3.31
CA SER A 40 -12.41 16.00 -3.71
C SER A 40 -12.33 16.97 -2.53
N HIS A 41 -12.57 16.51 -1.31
CA HIS A 41 -12.62 17.32 -0.10
C HIS A 41 -11.50 17.02 0.88
N TRP A 42 -10.76 15.91 0.72
CA TRP A 42 -9.76 15.47 1.70
C TRP A 42 -8.81 16.56 2.16
N GLY A 43 -8.27 17.35 1.22
CA GLY A 43 -7.31 18.42 1.56
C GLY A 43 -7.90 19.61 2.33
N ASP A 44 -9.21 19.65 2.53
CA ASP A 44 -9.93 20.69 3.26
C ASP A 44 -10.52 20.15 4.59
N LEU A 45 -10.44 18.83 4.86
CA LEU A 45 -11.02 18.22 6.05
C LEU A 45 -10.19 18.47 7.31
N GLU A 46 -8.87 18.34 7.19
CA GLU A 46 -7.94 18.51 8.29
C GLU A 46 -6.65 19.18 7.80
N PRO A 47 -5.96 19.96 8.66
CA PRO A 47 -4.70 20.64 8.29
C PRO A 47 -3.64 19.69 7.76
N ASP A 48 -3.54 18.49 8.33
CA ASP A 48 -2.55 17.47 7.95
C ASP A 48 -2.84 16.84 6.58
N PHE A 49 -4.05 17.02 6.04
CA PHE A 49 -4.45 16.48 4.74
C PHE A 49 -4.26 17.45 3.57
N VAL A 50 -3.72 18.65 3.82
CA VAL A 50 -3.55 19.69 2.80
C VAL A 50 -2.83 19.20 1.55
N THR A 51 -1.90 18.25 1.68
CA THR A 51 -1.14 17.65 0.57
C THR A 51 -2.05 16.92 -0.42
N CYS A 52 -3.21 16.39 0.02
CA CYS A 52 -4.19 15.77 -0.89
C CYS A 52 -4.70 16.74 -1.96
N LYS A 53 -4.68 18.06 -1.68
CA LYS A 53 -5.16 19.13 -2.57
C LYS A 53 -4.02 19.88 -3.26
N THR A 54 -2.90 20.10 -2.56
CA THR A 54 -1.81 20.97 -3.03
C THR A 54 -0.62 20.20 -3.60
N GLY A 55 -0.54 18.89 -3.40
CA GLY A 55 0.56 18.06 -3.85
C GLY A 55 0.64 17.98 -5.38
N HIS A 56 1.84 17.86 -5.89
CA HIS A 56 2.12 17.77 -7.33
C HIS A 56 2.66 16.40 -7.76
N GLN A 57 2.89 15.51 -6.81
CA GLN A 57 3.31 14.13 -7.07
C GLN A 57 2.27 13.13 -6.56
N GLN A 58 1.00 13.44 -6.75
CA GLN A 58 -0.10 12.66 -6.21
C GLN A 58 -0.37 11.36 -7.01
N SER A 59 -0.83 10.33 -6.29
CA SER A 59 -1.31 9.04 -6.80
C SER A 59 -2.81 8.87 -6.50
N PRO A 60 -3.50 7.99 -7.25
CA PRO A 60 -3.05 7.21 -8.41
C PRO A 60 -2.93 8.08 -9.67
N ILE A 61 -2.41 7.49 -10.77
CA ILE A 61 -2.34 8.15 -12.08
C ILE A 61 -2.92 7.29 -13.21
N ASP A 62 -3.27 7.93 -14.31
CA ASP A 62 -3.50 7.24 -15.58
C ASP A 62 -2.17 7.15 -16.36
N ILE A 63 -1.62 5.96 -16.46
CA ILE A 63 -0.36 5.69 -17.14
C ILE A 63 -0.57 5.82 -18.64
N ARG A 64 -0.02 6.89 -19.23
CA ARG A 64 -0.09 7.18 -20.66
C ARG A 64 1.29 7.48 -21.23
N ASN A 65 1.60 6.92 -22.38
CA ASN A 65 2.84 7.17 -23.10
C ASN A 65 4.11 7.03 -22.23
N PRO A 66 4.28 5.92 -21.48
CA PRO A 66 5.45 5.72 -20.64
C PRO A 66 6.71 5.66 -21.48
N LYS A 67 7.83 6.16 -20.96
CA LYS A 67 9.13 6.09 -21.65
C LYS A 67 9.80 4.76 -21.35
N LYS A 68 10.06 3.96 -22.39
CA LYS A 68 10.83 2.71 -22.26
C LYS A 68 12.25 3.00 -21.79
N ALA A 69 12.69 2.30 -20.77
CA ALA A 69 14.02 2.43 -20.21
C ALA A 69 14.60 1.05 -19.82
N ALA A 70 15.92 0.96 -19.74
CA ALA A 70 16.60 -0.19 -19.17
C ALA A 70 16.55 -0.09 -17.65
N LEU A 71 15.40 -0.42 -17.06
CA LEU A 71 15.19 -0.39 -15.62
C LEU A 71 15.76 -1.66 -14.97
N PRO A 72 16.24 -1.57 -13.71
CA PRO A 72 16.64 -2.73 -12.92
C PRO A 72 15.46 -3.71 -12.75
N ALA A 73 15.77 -5.01 -12.66
CA ALA A 73 14.75 -6.00 -12.34
C ALA A 73 14.17 -5.76 -10.94
N LEU A 74 12.86 -5.95 -10.81
CA LEU A 74 12.16 -5.97 -9.54
C LEU A 74 12.12 -7.43 -9.05
N HIS A 75 12.74 -7.70 -7.91
CA HIS A 75 12.81 -9.02 -7.31
C HIS A 75 11.89 -9.10 -6.09
N PHE A 76 11.12 -10.17 -5.99
CA PHE A 76 10.25 -10.47 -4.87
C PHE A 76 10.85 -11.61 -4.04
N ASP A 77 10.99 -11.40 -2.74
CA ASP A 77 11.38 -12.40 -1.75
C ASP A 77 10.27 -12.42 -0.67
N TYR A 78 9.14 -13.02 -1.01
CA TYR A 78 8.03 -13.16 -0.10
C TYR A 78 8.03 -14.53 0.58
N LYS A 79 7.69 -14.54 1.85
CA LYS A 79 7.58 -15.72 2.69
C LYS A 79 6.13 -15.85 3.16
N PRO A 80 5.64 -17.07 3.37
CA PRO A 80 4.34 -17.24 4.02
C PRO A 80 4.29 -16.54 5.38
N SER A 81 3.11 -16.06 5.75
CA SER A 81 2.85 -15.36 7.00
C SER A 81 1.48 -15.79 7.54
N PRO A 82 1.28 -15.86 8.86
CA PRO A 82 -0.05 -15.96 9.44
C PRO A 82 -0.94 -14.81 8.95
N LEU A 83 -2.25 -15.08 8.85
CA LEU A 83 -3.22 -14.10 8.39
C LEU A 83 -3.57 -13.10 9.51
N HIS A 84 -3.17 -11.85 9.33
CA HIS A 84 -3.60 -10.69 10.13
C HIS A 84 -4.46 -9.79 9.26
N ILE A 85 -5.76 -9.84 9.43
CA ILE A 85 -6.72 -9.14 8.57
C ILE A 85 -7.56 -8.13 9.35
N ILE A 86 -7.80 -6.96 8.74
CA ILE A 86 -8.61 -5.88 9.31
C ILE A 86 -9.49 -5.25 8.25
N ASP A 87 -10.76 -5.02 8.58
CA ASP A 87 -11.60 -4.02 7.92
C ASP A 87 -11.36 -2.67 8.62
N ASN A 88 -10.53 -1.82 8.02
CA ASN A 88 -10.16 -0.52 8.62
C ASN A 88 -11.15 0.62 8.30
N GLY A 89 -12.37 0.28 7.88
CA GLY A 89 -13.41 1.25 7.51
C GLY A 89 -13.24 1.86 6.12
N HIS A 90 -12.11 1.63 5.45
CA HIS A 90 -11.79 2.16 4.12
C HIS A 90 -11.48 1.07 3.11
N THR A 91 -10.95 -0.07 3.56
CA THR A 91 -10.66 -1.26 2.75
C THR A 91 -10.45 -2.48 3.65
N ILE A 92 -10.29 -3.65 3.04
CA ILE A 92 -9.76 -4.84 3.70
C ILE A 92 -8.24 -4.83 3.55
N MET A 93 -7.54 -4.79 4.67
CA MET A 93 -6.09 -4.72 4.76
C MET A 93 -5.54 -5.95 5.48
N ILE A 94 -4.42 -6.47 5.00
CA ILE A 94 -3.69 -7.58 5.58
C ILE A 94 -2.32 -7.08 6.02
N ASN A 95 -2.09 -7.03 7.34
CA ASN A 95 -0.77 -6.78 7.91
C ASN A 95 0.10 -8.01 7.70
N TYR A 96 1.32 -7.82 7.24
CA TYR A 96 2.18 -8.93 6.84
C TYR A 96 3.34 -9.12 7.81
N GLY A 97 3.59 -10.37 8.20
CA GLY A 97 4.69 -10.71 9.09
C GLY A 97 6.07 -10.37 8.53
N PRO A 98 7.09 -10.27 9.38
CA PRO A 98 8.45 -9.92 8.96
C PRO A 98 9.08 -11.00 8.07
N GLY A 99 10.07 -10.58 7.25
CA GLY A 99 10.86 -11.51 6.41
C GLY A 99 10.56 -11.43 4.92
N SER A 100 9.46 -10.75 4.54
CA SER A 100 9.08 -10.53 3.14
C SER A 100 9.56 -9.18 2.62
N SER A 101 10.08 -9.14 1.40
CA SER A 101 10.64 -7.92 0.83
C SER A 101 10.62 -7.90 -0.69
N ILE A 102 10.80 -6.71 -1.25
CA ILE A 102 11.22 -6.50 -2.65
C ILE A 102 12.62 -5.91 -2.68
N SER A 103 13.34 -6.16 -3.76
CA SER A 103 14.61 -5.47 -4.03
C SER A 103 14.68 -4.97 -5.46
N VAL A 104 15.23 -3.75 -5.63
CA VAL A 104 15.40 -3.09 -6.92
C VAL A 104 16.59 -2.15 -6.85
N ALA A 105 17.48 -2.18 -7.85
CA ALA A 105 18.66 -1.31 -7.90
C ALA A 105 19.54 -1.36 -6.63
N GLY A 106 19.62 -2.51 -5.95
CA GLY A 106 20.38 -2.69 -4.70
C GLY A 106 19.70 -2.14 -3.45
N LYS A 107 18.51 -1.54 -3.55
CA LYS A 107 17.66 -1.16 -2.42
C LYS A 107 16.71 -2.29 -2.07
N GLN A 108 16.49 -2.49 -0.78
CA GLN A 108 15.53 -3.45 -0.23
C GLN A 108 14.42 -2.70 0.51
N TYR A 109 13.17 -3.15 0.31
CA TYR A 109 11.99 -2.63 0.97
C TYR A 109 11.21 -3.79 1.58
N THR A 110 10.99 -3.75 2.89
CA THR A 110 10.25 -4.78 3.64
C THR A 110 8.75 -4.60 3.44
N LEU A 111 8.05 -5.67 3.10
CA LEU A 111 6.57 -5.69 3.04
C LEU A 111 5.99 -5.42 4.44
N LYS A 112 5.03 -4.50 4.50
CA LYS A 112 4.34 -4.10 5.72
C LYS A 112 2.92 -4.62 5.74
N GLN A 113 2.19 -4.37 4.67
CA GLN A 113 0.80 -4.74 4.50
C GLN A 113 0.43 -4.77 3.01
N PHE A 114 -0.70 -5.37 2.71
CA PHE A 114 -1.36 -5.20 1.42
C PHE A 114 -2.85 -5.00 1.59
N HIS A 115 -3.48 -4.35 0.62
CA HIS A 115 -4.89 -4.02 0.64
C HIS A 115 -5.45 -3.87 -0.77
N PHE A 116 -6.77 -3.76 -0.88
CA PHE A 116 -7.46 -3.76 -2.15
C PHE A 116 -8.24 -2.47 -2.35
N HIS A 117 -8.45 -2.11 -3.62
CA HIS A 117 -9.35 -1.04 -4.02
C HIS A 117 -10.23 -1.49 -5.18
N ARG A 118 -11.47 -1.01 -5.21
CA ARG A 118 -12.43 -1.22 -6.29
C ARG A 118 -13.12 0.10 -6.67
N PRO A 119 -13.15 0.46 -7.99
CA PRO A 119 -12.38 -0.12 -9.09
C PRO A 119 -10.87 0.05 -8.89
N SER A 120 -10.07 -0.35 -9.90
CA SER A 120 -8.62 -0.07 -9.84
C SER A 120 -8.36 1.42 -9.71
N GLU A 121 -7.43 1.79 -8.85
CA GLU A 121 -7.01 3.17 -8.69
C GLU A 121 -6.17 3.64 -9.87
N GLU A 122 -5.19 2.82 -10.31
CA GLU A 122 -4.42 3.08 -11.52
C GLU A 122 -5.23 2.78 -12.76
N LYS A 123 -4.95 3.57 -13.81
CA LYS A 123 -5.43 3.31 -15.16
C LYS A 123 -4.26 3.14 -16.11
N ILE A 124 -4.46 2.34 -17.15
CA ILE A 124 -3.52 2.21 -18.27
C ILE A 124 -4.24 2.65 -19.55
N ASN A 125 -3.78 3.74 -20.17
CA ASN A 125 -4.38 4.35 -21.35
C ASN A 125 -5.90 4.62 -21.20
N GLY A 126 -6.31 5.08 -20.02
CA GLY A 126 -7.70 5.36 -19.69
C GLY A 126 -8.54 4.14 -19.30
N LYS A 127 -8.02 2.93 -19.43
CA LYS A 127 -8.71 1.71 -19.02
C LYS A 127 -8.56 1.50 -17.51
N SER A 128 -9.69 1.36 -16.81
CA SER A 128 -9.74 0.83 -15.44
C SER A 128 -9.86 -0.69 -15.46
N PHE A 129 -9.43 -1.31 -14.38
CA PHE A 129 -9.59 -2.73 -14.08
C PHE A 129 -10.62 -2.91 -12.96
N GLU A 130 -11.02 -4.15 -12.70
CA GLU A 130 -12.04 -4.42 -11.68
C GLU A 130 -11.60 -4.02 -10.29
N MET A 131 -10.32 -4.30 -9.96
CA MET A 131 -9.71 -3.97 -8.68
C MET A 131 -8.21 -3.68 -8.84
N THR A 132 -7.61 -3.13 -7.80
CA THR A 132 -6.14 -3.08 -7.62
C THR A 132 -5.79 -3.67 -6.27
N LEU A 133 -4.68 -4.38 -6.22
CA LEU A 133 -3.97 -4.75 -5.00
C LEU A 133 -2.77 -3.83 -4.84
N HIS A 134 -2.62 -3.20 -3.68
CA HIS A 134 -1.43 -2.46 -3.29
C HIS A 134 -0.64 -3.22 -2.24
N LEU A 135 0.63 -3.51 -2.53
CA LEU A 135 1.59 -4.10 -1.62
C LEU A 135 2.50 -2.97 -1.12
N VAL A 136 2.35 -2.60 0.14
CA VAL A 136 3.06 -1.45 0.72
C VAL A 136 4.32 -1.93 1.44
N HIS A 137 5.45 -1.36 1.04
CA HIS A 137 6.77 -1.68 1.57
C HIS A 137 7.45 -0.43 2.13
N ALA A 138 8.41 -0.64 3.03
CA ALA A 138 9.26 0.43 3.54
C ALA A 138 10.73 -0.02 3.56
N ASP A 139 11.65 0.89 3.22
CA ASP A 139 13.08 0.69 3.42
C ASP A 139 13.51 0.94 4.87
N SER A 140 14.81 0.81 5.16
CA SER A 140 15.35 1.01 6.51
C SER A 140 15.29 2.47 7.01
N GLU A 141 15.05 3.43 6.11
CA GLU A 141 14.85 4.85 6.43
C GLU A 141 13.35 5.22 6.54
N GLY A 142 12.45 4.24 6.33
CA GLY A 142 11.00 4.44 6.34
C GLY A 142 10.43 5.00 5.03
N LYS A 143 11.23 5.09 3.95
CA LYS A 143 10.73 5.51 2.64
C LYS A 143 9.88 4.41 2.04
N LEU A 144 8.73 4.80 1.51
CA LEU A 144 7.74 3.86 1.00
C LEU A 144 7.98 3.50 -0.47
N ALA A 145 7.72 2.23 -0.76
CA ALA A 145 7.55 1.73 -2.11
C ALA A 145 6.25 0.91 -2.19
N VAL A 146 5.43 1.18 -3.19
CA VAL A 146 4.18 0.45 -3.42
C VAL A 146 4.28 -0.32 -4.73
N VAL A 147 3.98 -1.62 -4.65
CA VAL A 147 3.73 -2.43 -5.85
C VAL A 147 2.23 -2.52 -6.06
N ALA A 148 1.76 -2.06 -7.23
CA ALA A 148 0.37 -2.19 -7.64
C ALA A 148 0.22 -3.36 -8.61
N VAL A 149 -0.71 -4.26 -8.29
CA VAL A 149 -1.13 -5.37 -9.17
C VAL A 149 -2.57 -5.12 -9.58
N LEU A 150 -2.78 -4.94 -10.88
CA LEU A 150 -4.12 -4.75 -11.43
C LEU A 150 -4.85 -6.10 -11.47
N LEU A 151 -6.12 -6.10 -11.09
CA LEU A 151 -6.95 -7.30 -11.03
C LEU A 151 -8.08 -7.19 -12.05
N GLN A 152 -8.23 -8.21 -12.89
CA GLN A 152 -9.31 -8.29 -13.88
C GLN A 152 -10.18 -9.53 -13.63
N GLU A 153 -11.42 -9.47 -14.09
CA GLU A 153 -12.31 -10.63 -14.03
C GLU A 153 -11.74 -11.78 -14.89
N GLY A 154 -11.75 -12.98 -14.33
CA GLY A 154 -11.29 -14.20 -14.98
C GLY A 154 -11.41 -15.41 -14.06
N GLU A 155 -10.35 -16.22 -14.02
CA GLU A 155 -10.28 -17.39 -13.14
C GLU A 155 -10.22 -16.95 -11.67
N ASP A 156 -10.70 -17.79 -10.75
CA ASP A 156 -10.63 -17.55 -9.32
C ASP A 156 -9.19 -17.58 -8.80
N ASN A 157 -8.94 -16.81 -7.74
CA ASN A 157 -7.66 -16.81 -7.05
C ASN A 157 -7.80 -17.45 -5.67
N SER A 158 -7.05 -18.53 -5.43
CA SER A 158 -7.14 -19.29 -4.19
C SER A 158 -6.84 -18.46 -2.95
N LEU A 159 -5.89 -17.53 -3.02
CA LEU A 159 -5.55 -16.66 -1.89
C LEU A 159 -6.67 -15.64 -1.64
N VAL A 160 -7.19 -14.98 -2.68
CA VAL A 160 -8.32 -14.04 -2.52
C VAL A 160 -9.54 -14.73 -1.91
N ARG A 161 -9.84 -15.94 -2.38
CA ARG A 161 -10.94 -16.75 -1.81
C ARG A 161 -10.71 -17.07 -0.33
N GLU A 162 -9.47 -17.36 0.07
CA GLU A 162 -9.14 -17.60 1.48
C GLU A 162 -9.32 -16.34 2.32
N LEU A 163 -8.78 -15.21 1.88
CA LEU A 163 -8.92 -13.92 2.56
C LEU A 163 -10.39 -13.53 2.78
N TRP A 164 -11.25 -13.78 1.78
CA TRP A 164 -12.66 -13.41 1.88
C TRP A 164 -13.47 -14.32 2.82
N LYS A 165 -13.01 -15.53 3.15
CA LYS A 165 -13.64 -16.38 4.18
C LYS A 165 -13.50 -15.76 5.56
N ASP A 166 -12.34 -15.20 5.84
CA ASP A 166 -11.94 -14.70 7.15
C ASP A 166 -12.04 -13.16 7.23
N THR A 167 -12.88 -12.55 6.36
CA THR A 167 -13.14 -11.11 6.41
C THR A 167 -13.71 -10.69 7.77
N PRO A 168 -13.13 -9.71 8.48
CA PRO A 168 -13.59 -9.26 9.79
C PRO A 168 -15.04 -8.82 9.76
N LYS A 169 -15.77 -9.13 10.84
CA LYS A 169 -17.18 -8.74 11.02
C LYS A 169 -17.30 -7.37 11.67
N GLU A 170 -16.28 -6.94 12.41
CA GLU A 170 -16.22 -5.68 13.12
C GLU A 170 -15.15 -4.80 12.47
N LYS A 171 -15.53 -3.56 12.14
CA LYS A 171 -14.59 -2.56 11.62
C LYS A 171 -13.58 -2.16 12.70
N ASP A 172 -12.39 -1.76 12.25
CA ASP A 172 -11.28 -1.26 13.08
C ASP A 172 -10.76 -2.28 14.12
N LYS A 173 -11.11 -3.56 13.92
CA LYS A 173 -10.62 -4.65 14.73
C LYS A 173 -9.83 -5.63 13.89
N GLU A 174 -8.54 -5.76 14.22
CA GLU A 174 -7.67 -6.75 13.59
C GLU A 174 -8.01 -8.15 14.14
N GLU A 175 -8.14 -9.10 13.23
CA GLU A 175 -8.29 -10.52 13.54
C GLU A 175 -7.02 -11.27 13.11
N LEU A 176 -6.48 -12.09 14.03
CA LEU A 176 -5.31 -12.92 13.81
C LEU A 176 -5.73 -14.39 13.71
N PHE A 177 -5.42 -15.00 12.58
CA PHE A 177 -5.63 -16.43 12.33
C PHE A 177 -4.27 -17.14 12.25
N GLU A 178 -3.68 -17.48 13.40
CA GLU A 178 -2.34 -18.09 13.48
C GLU A 178 -2.20 -19.39 12.70
N GLN A 179 -3.31 -20.11 12.48
CA GLN A 179 -3.35 -21.40 11.77
C GLN A 179 -3.58 -21.24 10.25
N VAL A 180 -3.83 -20.03 9.77
CA VAL A 180 -4.03 -19.74 8.36
C VAL A 180 -2.77 -19.08 7.83
N GLU A 181 -1.95 -19.82 7.10
CA GLU A 181 -0.79 -19.27 6.39
C GLU A 181 -1.20 -18.76 5.03
N ILE A 182 -0.79 -17.54 4.72
CA ILE A 182 -0.98 -16.89 3.42
C ILE A 182 0.36 -16.61 2.76
N ASP A 183 0.42 -16.77 1.45
CA ASP A 183 1.59 -16.41 0.63
C ASP A 183 1.17 -15.40 -0.45
N VAL A 184 1.52 -14.13 -0.21
CA VAL A 184 1.15 -13.04 -1.11
C VAL A 184 1.81 -13.13 -2.50
N SER A 185 2.82 -13.97 -2.68
CA SER A 185 3.42 -14.24 -4.00
C SER A 185 2.39 -14.78 -4.99
N GLN A 186 1.32 -15.43 -4.52
CA GLN A 186 0.20 -15.92 -5.34
C GLN A 186 -0.62 -14.80 -6.00
N LEU A 187 -0.45 -13.54 -5.58
CA LEU A 187 -1.08 -12.36 -6.15
C LEU A 187 -0.12 -11.55 -7.04
N VAL A 188 1.09 -12.04 -7.28
CA VAL A 188 2.08 -11.40 -8.16
C VAL A 188 2.17 -12.18 -9.46
N PRO A 189 2.02 -11.54 -10.63
CA PRO A 189 2.18 -12.22 -11.91
C PRO A 189 3.62 -12.69 -12.11
N SER A 190 3.83 -13.76 -12.88
CA SER A 190 5.17 -14.32 -13.15
C SER A 190 6.08 -13.38 -13.96
N ASP A 191 5.51 -12.51 -14.78
CA ASP A 191 6.25 -11.44 -15.46
C ASP A 191 6.23 -10.19 -14.57
N HIS A 192 7.41 -9.81 -14.07
CA HIS A 192 7.62 -8.66 -13.21
C HIS A 192 7.91 -7.35 -13.97
N GLY A 193 7.57 -7.28 -15.25
CA GLY A 193 7.62 -6.02 -16.01
C GLY A 193 6.73 -4.96 -15.38
N TYR A 194 7.24 -3.71 -15.26
CA TYR A 194 6.57 -2.67 -14.50
C TYR A 194 6.66 -1.29 -15.13
N PHE A 195 5.73 -0.43 -14.75
CA PHE A 195 5.83 1.03 -14.85
C PHE A 195 6.28 1.60 -13.51
N THR A 196 7.07 2.67 -13.53
CA THR A 196 7.52 3.32 -12.28
C THR A 196 7.47 4.84 -12.38
N PHE A 197 7.13 5.46 -11.25
CA PHE A 197 7.07 6.92 -11.08
C PHE A 197 7.15 7.27 -9.59
N SER A 198 7.47 8.53 -9.29
CA SER A 198 7.31 9.08 -7.94
C SER A 198 5.88 9.54 -7.74
N GLY A 199 5.26 9.13 -6.64
CA GLY A 199 3.88 9.40 -6.31
C GLY A 199 3.66 9.66 -4.83
N SER A 200 2.45 9.36 -4.36
CA SER A 200 2.00 9.57 -2.98
C SER A 200 1.26 8.36 -2.43
N LEU A 201 0.89 8.42 -1.15
CA LEU A 201 -0.23 7.63 -0.65
C LEU A 201 -1.51 8.03 -1.39
N THR A 202 -2.42 7.08 -1.62
CA THR A 202 -3.72 7.32 -2.29
C THR A 202 -4.84 7.64 -1.31
N THR A 203 -4.52 7.67 -0.01
CA THR A 203 -5.43 8.05 1.09
C THR A 203 -4.82 9.19 1.90
N PRO A 204 -5.62 9.99 2.63
CA PRO A 204 -5.07 10.96 3.57
C PRO A 204 -4.00 10.36 4.51
N PRO A 205 -2.91 11.08 4.74
CA PRO A 205 -2.64 12.48 4.41
C PRO A 205 -2.04 12.72 3.01
N CYS A 206 -2.07 11.76 2.08
CA CYS A 206 -1.57 11.85 0.70
C CYS A 206 -0.08 12.23 0.60
N SER A 207 0.72 11.77 1.57
CA SER A 207 2.17 12.05 1.65
C SER A 207 2.87 11.63 0.38
N GLU A 208 3.69 12.53 -0.17
CA GLU A 208 4.46 12.31 -1.41
C GLU A 208 5.76 11.54 -1.14
N GLU A 209 6.63 11.42 -2.13
CA GLU A 209 7.89 10.66 -2.11
C GLU A 209 7.72 9.12 -2.03
N VAL A 210 6.58 8.62 -2.43
CA VAL A 210 6.34 7.16 -2.57
C VAL A 210 6.81 6.68 -3.94
N THR A 211 7.66 5.66 -3.96
CA THR A 211 8.06 5.01 -5.22
C THR A 211 6.99 4.00 -5.64
N TRP A 212 6.44 4.16 -6.84
CA TRP A 212 5.44 3.27 -7.40
C TRP A 212 6.02 2.30 -8.42
N PHE A 213 5.61 1.04 -8.32
CA PHE A 213 5.85 -0.02 -9.29
C PHE A 213 4.50 -0.61 -9.68
N VAL A 214 3.96 -0.25 -10.84
CA VAL A 214 2.70 -0.81 -11.35
C VAL A 214 3.04 -1.95 -12.29
N LEU A 215 2.68 -3.18 -11.94
CA LEU A 215 2.97 -4.34 -12.77
C LEU A 215 2.16 -4.30 -14.07
N LYS A 216 2.81 -4.66 -15.19
CA LYS A 216 2.21 -4.55 -16.54
C LYS A 216 1.13 -5.59 -16.81
N HIS A 217 1.28 -6.75 -16.19
CA HIS A 217 0.39 -7.89 -16.41
C HIS A 217 -0.59 -8.01 -15.24
N PRO A 218 -1.90 -7.93 -15.49
CA PRO A 218 -2.90 -8.10 -14.44
C PRO A 218 -2.97 -9.56 -13.99
N MET A 219 -3.39 -9.77 -12.75
CA MET A 219 -3.85 -11.05 -12.24
C MET A 219 -5.35 -11.19 -12.45
N THR A 220 -5.84 -12.44 -12.44
CA THR A 220 -7.27 -12.72 -12.52
C THR A 220 -7.86 -13.01 -11.14
N ILE A 221 -9.11 -12.61 -10.97
CA ILE A 221 -9.99 -12.95 -9.87
C ILE A 221 -11.39 -13.22 -10.43
N SER A 222 -12.17 -14.06 -9.78
CA SER A 222 -13.51 -14.40 -10.27
C SER A 222 -14.52 -13.28 -10.02
N ALA A 223 -15.60 -13.27 -10.82
CA ALA A 223 -16.74 -12.37 -10.59
C ALA A 223 -17.32 -12.51 -9.17
N ALA A 224 -17.29 -13.71 -8.59
CA ALA A 224 -17.76 -13.97 -7.23
C ALA A 224 -16.88 -13.28 -6.17
N GLU A 225 -15.55 -13.33 -6.33
CA GLU A 225 -14.59 -12.66 -5.46
C GLU A 225 -14.73 -11.14 -5.54
N ILE A 226 -14.86 -10.58 -6.75
CA ILE A 226 -15.14 -9.15 -6.96
C ILE A 226 -16.45 -8.75 -6.27
N GLN A 227 -17.51 -9.55 -6.45
CA GLN A 227 -18.80 -9.28 -5.84
C GLN A 227 -18.76 -9.34 -4.31
N GLN A 228 -17.97 -10.24 -3.74
CA GLN A 228 -17.83 -10.36 -2.29
C GLN A 228 -17.18 -9.12 -1.69
N PHE A 229 -16.07 -8.63 -2.27
CA PHE A 229 -15.45 -7.36 -1.88
C PHE A 229 -16.41 -6.18 -2.05
N SER A 230 -17.15 -6.13 -3.17
CA SER A 230 -18.05 -5.02 -3.48
C SER A 230 -19.26 -4.88 -2.54
N LYS A 231 -19.57 -5.91 -1.74
CA LYS A 231 -20.59 -5.82 -0.67
C LYS A 231 -20.12 -4.94 0.48
N LEU A 232 -18.82 -4.88 0.73
CA LEU A 232 -18.19 -4.05 1.75
C LEU A 232 -17.80 -2.69 1.17
N TYR A 233 -17.07 -2.71 0.05
CA TYR A 233 -16.49 -1.54 -0.61
C TYR A 233 -16.85 -1.55 -2.10
N ARG A 234 -17.87 -0.74 -2.46
CA ARG A 234 -18.33 -0.65 -3.85
C ARG A 234 -17.43 0.28 -4.67
N ASN A 235 -16.93 1.33 -4.03
CA ASN A 235 -16.05 2.33 -4.63
C ASN A 235 -15.19 2.95 -3.53
N ASP A 236 -14.01 2.39 -3.34
CA ASP A 236 -12.99 2.86 -2.40
C ASP A 236 -11.69 3.26 -3.13
N ALA A 237 -11.85 3.79 -4.35
CA ALA A 237 -10.76 4.25 -5.20
C ALA A 237 -10.71 5.77 -5.28
N ARG A 238 -9.52 6.34 -5.06
CA ARG A 238 -9.25 7.75 -5.34
C ARG A 238 -9.22 7.96 -6.85
N PRO A 239 -9.84 9.03 -7.40
CA PRO A 239 -9.68 9.38 -8.81
C PRO A 239 -8.21 9.61 -9.18
N THR A 240 -7.87 9.33 -10.45
CA THR A 240 -6.51 9.59 -10.98
C THR A 240 -6.14 11.06 -10.90
N GLN A 241 -4.89 11.33 -10.50
CA GLN A 241 -4.33 12.66 -10.28
C GLN A 241 -3.50 13.12 -11.49
N PRO A 242 -3.36 14.42 -11.69
CA PRO A 242 -2.54 14.97 -12.77
C PRO A 242 -1.08 14.50 -12.68
N LEU A 243 -0.49 14.17 -13.82
CA LEU A 243 0.91 13.76 -13.89
C LEU A 243 1.88 14.93 -13.68
N TYR A 244 1.46 16.15 -14.00
CA TYR A 244 2.31 17.35 -14.02
C TYR A 244 3.59 17.11 -14.83
N SER A 245 4.75 17.45 -14.27
CA SER A 245 6.06 17.27 -14.91
C SER A 245 6.69 15.89 -14.73
N ARG A 246 6.00 14.97 -14.04
CA ARG A 246 6.53 13.61 -13.79
C ARG A 246 6.62 12.81 -15.08
N THR A 247 7.65 11.99 -15.15
CA THR A 247 7.81 11.00 -16.21
C THR A 247 7.49 9.62 -15.65
N VAL A 248 6.65 8.88 -16.36
CA VAL A 248 6.46 7.45 -16.11
C VAL A 248 7.47 6.70 -16.96
N LEU A 249 8.25 5.82 -16.34
CA LEU A 249 9.16 4.92 -17.02
C LEU A 249 8.53 3.52 -17.13
N GLU A 250 8.88 2.81 -18.21
CA GLU A 250 8.45 1.45 -18.47
C GLU A 250 9.67 0.54 -18.59
N SER A 251 9.68 -0.59 -17.87
CA SER A 251 10.70 -1.63 -18.04
C SER A 251 10.59 -2.29 -19.41
N ARG A 252 11.74 -2.65 -19.98
CA ARG A 252 11.82 -3.36 -21.29
C ARG A 252 11.44 -4.82 -21.14
#